data_0fe527cb651816f2b079c113d4f13216
#
_entry.id   0fe527cb651816f2b079c113d4f13216
#
_cell.length_a   1.000
_cell.length_b   1.000
_cell.length_c   1.000
_cell.angle_alpha   90.00
_cell.angle_beta   90.00
_cell.angle_gamma   90.00
#
_symmetry.space_group_name_H-M   'P 1'
#
loop_
_entity.id
_entity.type
_entity.pdbx_description
1 polymer ?
#
loop_
_entity_poly.entity_id
_entity_poly.type
_entity_poly.pdbx_seq_one_letter_code
_entity_poly.pdbx_strand_id
1 'polypeptide(L)'
;MSFKRYSSRTQAGELLAKFIFDCDEMLSKNLKSKLDQFFAFAIPNGGIPVAEGFCAYLNIKYDILIVRKIKIPFNPEAGFGSITTDGTVLINHQLLSQLNLSDTELQHSIELTKQEIKERLKFYNKLKSPEIEYEKLIRDKRIFLIDDGLASGFTMLAAIKMIKKYKPKKLLISVPTAPLHTIKRIEYEVDSIYCPNVRNTAWFAVADAYQYWYDVPESEVVEILKKSKFYRII
;
A
#
# COMPACT_ATOMS: atom_id res chain seq x y z
N MET A 1 -23.05 16.00 1.27
CA MET A 1 -22.16 16.67 2.26
C MET A 1 -20.81 16.88 1.60
N SER A 2 -20.18 18.07 1.81
CA SER A 2 -18.83 18.29 1.31
C SER A 2 -17.84 17.45 2.12
N PHE A 3 -16.86 16.81 1.47
CA PHE A 3 -15.81 16.07 2.13
C PHE A 3 -14.99 17.00 3.03
N LYS A 4 -14.84 16.61 4.31
CA LYS A 4 -13.97 17.32 5.25
C LYS A 4 -12.58 16.70 5.20
N ARG A 5 -11.54 17.52 4.94
CA ARG A 5 -10.14 17.05 4.90
C ARG A 5 -9.73 16.42 6.23
N TYR A 6 -8.94 15.37 6.15
CA TYR A 6 -8.34 14.71 7.30
C TYR A 6 -7.31 15.63 7.97
N SER A 7 -7.30 15.67 9.30
CA SER A 7 -6.32 16.48 10.05
C SER A 7 -4.93 15.84 10.05
N SER A 8 -4.87 14.52 9.95
CA SER A 8 -3.63 13.75 9.85
C SER A 8 -3.86 12.42 9.13
N ARG A 9 -2.79 11.73 8.73
CA ARG A 9 -2.85 10.38 8.18
C ARG A 9 -3.34 9.36 9.21
N THR A 10 -2.94 9.49 10.47
CA THR A 10 -3.43 8.61 11.55
C THR A 10 -4.94 8.75 11.73
N GLN A 11 -5.47 9.97 11.79
CA GLN A 11 -6.92 10.19 11.84
C GLN A 11 -7.63 9.63 10.60
N ALA A 12 -7.03 9.78 9.41
CA ALA A 12 -7.58 9.20 8.19
C ALA A 12 -7.71 7.68 8.30
N GLY A 13 -6.73 7.01 8.91
CA GLY A 13 -6.78 5.56 9.18
C GLY A 13 -7.88 5.18 10.15
N GLU A 14 -8.05 5.90 11.25
CA GLU A 14 -9.15 5.68 12.21
C GLU A 14 -10.53 5.83 11.55
N LEU A 15 -10.72 6.89 10.78
CA LEU A 15 -11.98 7.15 10.07
C LEU A 15 -12.24 6.10 8.98
N LEU A 16 -11.21 5.63 8.30
CA LEU A 16 -11.30 4.56 7.32
C LEU A 16 -11.72 3.23 7.96
N ALA A 17 -11.16 2.89 9.12
CA ALA A 17 -11.56 1.71 9.87
C ALA A 17 -13.02 1.80 10.34
N LYS A 18 -13.42 2.96 10.86
CA LYS A 18 -14.82 3.24 11.22
C LYS A 18 -15.76 3.10 10.02
N PHE A 19 -15.38 3.65 8.87
CA PHE A 19 -16.16 3.54 7.64
C PHE A 19 -16.44 2.09 7.25
N ILE A 20 -15.48 1.17 7.43
CA ILE A 20 -15.68 -0.27 7.19
C ILE A 20 -16.74 -0.83 8.12
N PHE A 21 -16.72 -0.48 9.41
CA PHE A 21 -17.74 -0.93 10.35
C PHE A 21 -19.15 -0.43 10.00
N ASP A 22 -19.24 0.77 9.44
CA ASP A 22 -20.51 1.39 9.09
C ASP A 22 -21.10 0.84 7.77
N CYS A 23 -20.24 0.42 6.80
CA CYS A 23 -20.69 0.02 5.46
C CYS A 23 -20.65 -1.48 5.17
N ASP A 24 -19.93 -2.30 5.97
CA ASP A 24 -19.82 -3.76 5.76
C ASP A 24 -20.07 -4.55 7.05
N GLU A 25 -21.34 -4.85 7.28
CA GLU A 25 -21.78 -5.59 8.50
C GLU A 25 -21.13 -6.98 8.58
N MET A 26 -20.97 -7.68 7.44
CA MET A 26 -20.40 -9.03 7.42
C MET A 26 -18.91 -8.99 7.78
N LEU A 27 -18.16 -8.03 7.22
CA LEU A 27 -16.74 -7.86 7.56
C LEU A 27 -16.59 -7.46 9.03
N SER A 28 -17.44 -6.57 9.52
CA SER A 28 -17.45 -6.13 10.92
C SER A 28 -17.73 -7.27 11.90
N LYS A 29 -18.65 -8.18 11.57
CA LYS A 29 -18.89 -9.41 12.36
C LYS A 29 -17.67 -10.32 12.35
N ASN A 30 -17.03 -10.50 11.19
CA ASN A 30 -15.81 -11.31 11.09
C ASN A 30 -14.64 -10.69 11.87
N LEU A 31 -14.45 -9.38 11.83
CA LEU A 31 -13.43 -8.67 12.61
C LEU A 31 -13.62 -8.88 14.11
N LYS A 32 -14.86 -8.88 14.60
CA LYS A 32 -15.17 -9.12 16.01
C LYS A 32 -14.94 -10.57 16.46
N SER A 33 -15.16 -11.56 15.58
CA SER A 33 -15.18 -12.99 15.95
C SER A 33 -13.94 -13.78 15.53
N LYS A 34 -13.16 -13.29 14.56
CA LYS A 34 -12.05 -14.01 13.92
C LYS A 34 -10.87 -13.07 13.62
N LEU A 35 -10.49 -12.28 14.62
CA LEU A 35 -9.47 -11.24 14.47
C LEU A 35 -8.11 -11.78 14.00
N ASP A 36 -7.76 -12.98 14.44
CA ASP A 36 -6.54 -13.72 14.05
C ASP A 36 -6.42 -14.02 12.55
N GLN A 37 -7.56 -14.02 11.83
CA GLN A 37 -7.61 -14.22 10.39
C GLN A 37 -7.38 -12.94 9.59
N PHE A 38 -7.16 -11.81 10.25
CA PHE A 38 -6.91 -10.53 9.60
C PHE A 38 -5.46 -10.09 9.78
N PHE A 39 -4.91 -9.52 8.72
CA PHE A 39 -3.60 -8.89 8.76
C PHE A 39 -3.57 -7.72 7.78
N ALA A 40 -2.73 -6.72 8.04
CA ALA A 40 -2.59 -5.58 7.16
C ALA A 40 -1.15 -5.44 6.64
N PHE A 41 -1.03 -4.91 5.43
CA PHE A 41 0.24 -4.42 4.90
C PHE A 41 0.11 -2.94 4.57
N ALA A 42 1.04 -2.16 5.08
CA ALA A 42 1.13 -0.72 4.81
C ALA A 42 2.20 -0.43 3.77
N ILE A 43 1.87 0.37 2.77
CA ILE A 43 2.82 0.83 1.76
C ILE A 43 3.51 2.10 2.27
N PRO A 44 4.83 2.05 2.58
CA PRO A 44 5.51 3.24 3.07
C PRO A 44 5.76 4.27 1.96
N ASN A 45 5.91 5.57 2.29
CA ASN A 45 5.97 6.09 3.66
C ASN A 45 4.60 6.50 4.20
N GLY A 46 3.76 7.15 3.39
CA GLY A 46 2.47 7.74 3.79
C GLY A 46 1.45 6.75 4.34
N GLY A 47 1.47 5.50 3.85
CA GLY A 47 0.58 4.45 4.34
C GLY A 47 0.86 3.99 5.77
N ILE A 48 2.06 4.24 6.33
CA ILE A 48 2.41 3.81 7.69
C ILE A 48 1.57 4.52 8.78
N PRO A 49 1.50 5.84 8.84
CA PRO A 49 0.66 6.50 9.84
C PRO A 49 -0.85 6.24 9.62
N VAL A 50 -1.29 5.99 8.37
CA VAL A 50 -2.67 5.54 8.11
C VAL A 50 -2.90 4.16 8.70
N ALA A 51 -1.97 3.21 8.47
CA ALA A 51 -2.07 1.86 9.02
C ALA A 51 -2.04 1.85 10.55
N GLU A 52 -1.26 2.73 11.17
CA GLU A 52 -1.23 2.85 12.63
C GLU A 52 -2.61 3.19 13.19
N GLY A 53 -3.28 4.24 12.66
CA GLY A 53 -4.64 4.60 13.09
C GLY A 53 -5.67 3.52 12.75
N PHE A 54 -5.59 2.94 11.57
CA PHE A 54 -6.47 1.87 11.10
C PHE A 54 -6.37 0.61 11.96
N CYS A 55 -5.15 0.12 12.17
CA CYS A 55 -4.89 -1.10 12.92
C CYS A 55 -5.12 -0.92 14.42
N ALA A 56 -4.89 0.27 14.96
CA ALA A 56 -5.23 0.61 16.34
C ALA A 56 -6.75 0.53 16.59
N TYR A 57 -7.55 1.06 15.65
CA TYR A 57 -9.01 1.02 15.76
C TYR A 57 -9.55 -0.42 15.65
N LEU A 58 -9.02 -1.22 14.70
CA LEU A 58 -9.47 -2.60 14.46
C LEU A 58 -8.82 -3.63 15.40
N ASN A 59 -7.79 -3.25 16.15
CA ASN A 59 -6.95 -4.12 16.97
C ASN A 59 -6.31 -5.28 16.18
N ILE A 60 -5.87 -5.02 14.93
CA ILE A 60 -5.17 -5.99 14.09
C ILE A 60 -3.68 -5.65 13.96
N LYS A 61 -2.88 -6.63 13.58
CA LYS A 61 -1.44 -6.43 13.31
C LYS A 61 -1.21 -6.01 11.87
N TYR A 62 -0.13 -5.25 11.65
CA TYR A 62 0.34 -4.92 10.30
C TYR A 62 1.85 -5.11 10.14
N ASP A 63 2.27 -5.21 8.89
CA ASP A 63 3.67 -5.16 8.47
C ASP A 63 3.83 -4.18 7.29
N ILE A 64 5.06 -3.86 6.94
CA ILE A 64 5.37 -3.02 5.79
C ILE A 64 5.48 -3.86 4.52
N LEU A 65 4.99 -3.30 3.41
CA LEU A 65 5.17 -3.82 2.07
C LEU A 65 5.77 -2.72 1.21
N ILE A 66 7.07 -2.82 0.92
CA ILE A 66 7.76 -1.83 0.12
C ILE A 66 7.46 -2.07 -1.35
N VAL A 67 7.06 -1.00 -2.03
CA VAL A 67 6.94 -0.96 -3.48
C VAL A 67 7.77 0.21 -4.00
N ARG A 68 8.57 -0.05 -5.02
CA ARG A 68 9.41 0.97 -5.65
C ARG A 68 9.16 1.04 -7.14
N LYS A 69 9.06 2.26 -7.63
CA LYS A 69 8.92 2.56 -9.05
C LYS A 69 10.24 2.23 -9.78
N ILE A 70 10.15 1.50 -10.88
CA ILE A 70 11.28 1.29 -11.80
C ILE A 70 11.40 2.56 -12.65
N LYS A 71 12.43 3.36 -12.38
CA LYS A 71 12.63 4.66 -13.00
C LYS A 71 13.07 4.53 -14.45
N ILE A 72 12.67 5.49 -15.28
CA ILE A 72 13.19 5.62 -16.64
C ILE A 72 14.62 6.21 -16.56
N PRO A 73 15.64 5.62 -17.20
CA PRO A 73 17.04 6.05 -17.05
C PRO A 73 17.29 7.54 -17.28
N PHE A 74 16.60 8.13 -18.24
CA PHE A 74 16.74 9.55 -18.61
C PHE A 74 15.64 10.45 -18.01
N ASN A 75 14.72 9.89 -17.21
CA ASN A 75 13.66 10.63 -16.52
C ASN A 75 13.32 9.95 -15.18
N PRO A 76 14.07 10.22 -14.11
CA PRO A 76 13.91 9.55 -12.83
C PRO A 76 12.58 9.86 -12.10
N GLU A 77 11.88 10.93 -12.50
CA GLU A 77 10.55 11.25 -11.97
C GLU A 77 9.46 10.32 -12.54
N ALA A 78 9.65 9.82 -13.76
CA ALA A 78 8.76 8.86 -14.39
C ALA A 78 9.23 7.41 -14.15
N GLY A 79 8.30 6.46 -14.25
CA GLY A 79 8.60 5.03 -14.12
C GLY A 79 7.74 4.19 -15.04
N PHE A 80 8.33 3.13 -15.58
CA PHE A 80 7.66 2.18 -16.46
C PHE A 80 7.24 0.87 -15.76
N GLY A 81 7.49 0.77 -14.47
CA GLY A 81 7.16 -0.41 -13.69
C GLY A 81 7.26 -0.19 -12.19
N SER A 82 7.06 -1.25 -11.43
CA SER A 82 7.27 -1.28 -9.97
C SER A 82 7.78 -2.65 -9.53
N ILE A 83 8.57 -2.66 -8.46
CA ILE A 83 9.07 -3.87 -7.80
C ILE A 83 8.62 -3.84 -6.35
N THR A 84 8.22 -4.98 -5.83
CA THR A 84 7.80 -5.17 -4.44
C THR A 84 8.92 -5.78 -3.60
N THR A 85 8.72 -5.85 -2.28
CA THR A 85 9.69 -6.38 -1.31
C THR A 85 10.17 -7.80 -1.64
N ASP A 86 9.29 -8.66 -2.14
CA ASP A 86 9.63 -10.06 -2.50
C ASP A 86 10.25 -10.20 -3.91
N GLY A 87 10.51 -9.08 -4.59
CA GLY A 87 11.06 -9.06 -5.94
C GLY A 87 10.00 -9.22 -7.05
N THR A 88 8.70 -9.24 -6.72
CA THR A 88 7.66 -9.26 -7.76
C THR A 88 7.72 -7.99 -8.60
N VAL A 89 7.84 -8.17 -9.93
CA VAL A 89 7.91 -7.08 -10.90
C VAL A 89 6.57 -6.91 -11.61
N LEU A 90 6.13 -5.66 -11.72
CA LEU A 90 5.01 -5.25 -12.57
C LEU A 90 5.51 -4.22 -13.57
N ILE A 91 5.35 -4.50 -14.86
CA ILE A 91 5.77 -3.61 -15.97
C ILE A 91 4.53 -3.02 -16.65
N ASN A 92 4.58 -1.74 -16.96
CA ASN A 92 3.67 -1.08 -17.89
C ASN A 92 4.18 -1.30 -19.32
N HIS A 93 3.76 -2.40 -19.95
CA HIS A 93 4.23 -2.77 -21.29
C HIS A 93 3.89 -1.74 -22.35
N GLN A 94 2.74 -1.06 -22.23
CA GLN A 94 2.35 -0.01 -23.16
C GLN A 94 3.30 1.18 -23.09
N LEU A 95 3.69 1.61 -21.90
CA LEU A 95 4.68 2.68 -21.75
C LEU A 95 6.07 2.19 -22.15
N LEU A 96 6.47 0.98 -21.73
CA LEU A 96 7.79 0.43 -22.05
C LEU A 96 8.02 0.36 -23.57
N SER A 97 7.01 -0.05 -24.35
CA SER A 97 7.13 -0.11 -25.82
C SER A 97 7.36 1.25 -26.51
N GLN A 98 7.06 2.35 -25.81
CA GLN A 98 7.28 3.72 -26.32
C GLN A 98 8.65 4.30 -25.92
N LEU A 99 9.36 3.66 -25.00
CA LEU A 99 10.60 4.22 -24.42
C LEU A 99 11.86 3.85 -25.19
N ASN A 100 11.77 2.89 -26.14
CA ASN A 100 12.92 2.38 -26.91
C ASN A 100 14.15 2.02 -26.06
N LEU A 101 13.92 1.48 -24.84
CA LEU A 101 15.00 1.02 -23.96
C LEU A 101 15.60 -0.28 -24.49
N SER A 102 16.93 -0.37 -24.47
CA SER A 102 17.63 -1.63 -24.67
C SER A 102 17.40 -2.59 -23.50
N ASP A 103 17.56 -3.88 -23.74
CA ASP A 103 17.47 -4.90 -22.69
C ASP A 103 18.44 -4.62 -21.53
N THR A 104 19.63 -4.10 -21.83
CA THR A 104 20.63 -3.72 -20.82
C THR A 104 20.14 -2.59 -19.92
N GLU A 105 19.56 -1.53 -20.49
CA GLU A 105 19.00 -0.41 -19.73
C GLU A 105 17.82 -0.84 -18.88
N LEU A 106 16.95 -1.71 -19.42
CA LEU A 106 15.82 -2.29 -18.70
C LEU A 106 16.32 -3.08 -17.47
N GLN A 107 17.25 -4.01 -17.66
CA GLN A 107 17.79 -4.82 -16.57
C GLN A 107 18.52 -3.98 -15.54
N HIS A 108 19.29 -2.97 -15.97
CA HIS A 108 19.98 -2.04 -15.08
C HIS A 108 18.99 -1.28 -14.17
N SER A 109 17.90 -0.74 -14.74
CA SER A 109 16.85 -0.05 -13.96
C SER A 109 16.16 -0.97 -12.94
N ILE A 110 15.94 -2.23 -13.32
CA ILE A 110 15.37 -3.25 -12.42
C ILE A 110 16.33 -3.53 -11.26
N GLU A 111 17.63 -3.75 -11.53
CA GLU A 111 18.62 -4.04 -10.48
C GLU A 111 18.84 -2.85 -9.54
N LEU A 112 18.91 -1.62 -10.05
CA LEU A 112 18.95 -0.42 -9.20
C LEU A 112 17.73 -0.35 -8.26
N THR A 113 16.54 -0.63 -8.78
CA THR A 113 15.31 -0.61 -7.98
C THR A 113 15.31 -1.71 -6.90
N LYS A 114 15.82 -2.91 -7.22
CA LYS A 114 15.99 -3.98 -6.22
C LYS A 114 16.98 -3.58 -5.13
N GLN A 115 18.03 -2.88 -5.48
CA GLN A 115 19.01 -2.37 -4.51
C GLN A 115 18.36 -1.32 -3.59
N GLU A 116 17.59 -0.35 -4.13
CA GLU A 116 16.84 0.61 -3.32
C GLU A 116 15.91 -0.09 -2.31
N ILE A 117 15.25 -1.18 -2.72
CA ILE A 117 14.40 -1.97 -1.81
C ILE A 117 15.22 -2.62 -0.71
N LYS A 118 16.39 -3.23 -1.03
CA LYS A 118 17.28 -3.84 -0.04
C LYS A 118 17.79 -2.82 0.99
N GLU A 119 18.15 -1.63 0.55
CA GLU A 119 18.59 -0.54 1.42
C GLU A 119 17.47 -0.11 2.38
N ARG A 120 16.23 0.03 1.88
CA ARG A 120 15.08 0.34 2.73
C ARG A 120 14.73 -0.78 3.71
N LEU A 121 14.85 -2.03 3.31
CA LEU A 121 14.67 -3.17 4.22
C LEU A 121 15.70 -3.16 5.35
N LYS A 122 16.97 -2.82 5.04
CA LYS A 122 18.01 -2.61 6.06
C LYS A 122 17.63 -1.49 7.03
N PHE A 123 17.17 -0.38 6.48
CA PHE A 123 16.77 0.78 7.25
C PHE A 123 15.62 0.46 8.22
N TYR A 124 14.66 -0.38 7.81
CA TYR A 124 13.57 -0.85 8.67
C TYR A 124 13.93 -2.11 9.48
N ASN A 125 15.21 -2.52 9.54
CA ASN A 125 15.68 -3.75 10.22
C ASN A 125 14.98 -5.04 9.74
N LYS A 126 14.64 -5.12 8.44
CA LYS A 126 13.87 -6.21 7.82
C LYS A 126 14.73 -7.01 6.82
N LEU A 127 15.77 -7.72 7.28
CA LEU A 127 16.69 -8.46 6.38
C LEU A 127 16.49 -9.98 6.33
N LYS A 128 15.47 -10.54 6.97
CA LYS A 128 15.19 -11.99 6.89
C LYS A 128 14.52 -12.33 5.56
N SER A 129 14.68 -13.60 5.11
CA SER A 129 14.10 -14.09 3.85
C SER A 129 12.64 -13.67 3.68
N PRO A 130 12.33 -12.74 2.77
CA PRO A 130 11.00 -12.13 2.71
C PRO A 130 9.91 -13.15 2.37
N GLU A 131 10.22 -14.15 1.52
CA GLU A 131 9.25 -15.09 0.97
C GLU A 131 8.62 -16.01 2.02
N ILE A 132 9.42 -16.52 2.95
CA ILE A 132 8.92 -17.45 3.99
C ILE A 132 8.00 -16.72 4.97
N GLU A 133 8.27 -15.45 5.25
CA GLU A 133 7.46 -14.67 6.17
C GLU A 133 6.14 -14.25 5.54
N TYR A 134 6.14 -13.84 4.28
CA TYR A 134 4.91 -13.45 3.58
C TYR A 134 3.93 -14.62 3.44
N GLU A 135 4.43 -15.84 3.16
CA GLU A 135 3.60 -17.04 3.13
C GLU A 135 2.80 -17.23 4.43
N LYS A 136 3.47 -17.14 5.59
CA LYS A 136 2.83 -17.29 6.91
C LYS A 136 1.84 -16.18 7.25
N LEU A 137 2.08 -14.98 6.74
CA LEU A 137 1.27 -13.81 7.05
C LEU A 137 0.04 -13.69 6.15
N ILE A 138 0.10 -14.24 4.94
CA ILE A 138 -0.88 -13.98 3.90
C ILE A 138 -1.79 -15.18 3.63
N ARG A 139 -1.21 -16.40 3.58
CA ARG A 139 -1.97 -17.59 3.21
C ARG A 139 -3.22 -17.77 4.09
N ASP A 140 -4.36 -17.96 3.42
CA ASP A 140 -5.67 -18.20 4.03
C ASP A 140 -6.18 -17.09 4.95
N LYS A 141 -5.53 -15.90 4.96
CA LYS A 141 -5.96 -14.74 5.74
C LYS A 141 -6.67 -13.70 4.89
N ARG A 142 -7.41 -12.83 5.54
CA ARG A 142 -7.98 -11.60 4.97
C ARG A 142 -6.96 -10.49 5.11
N ILE A 143 -6.48 -10.00 3.98
CA ILE A 143 -5.37 -9.03 3.93
C ILE A 143 -5.90 -7.66 3.55
N PHE A 144 -5.61 -6.67 4.39
CA PHE A 144 -5.77 -5.25 4.07
C PHE A 144 -4.48 -4.71 3.45
N LEU A 145 -4.57 -4.10 2.27
CA LEU A 145 -3.52 -3.25 1.72
C LEU A 145 -3.87 -1.80 1.99
N ILE A 146 -2.96 -1.08 2.67
CA ILE A 146 -3.18 0.28 3.18
C ILE A 146 -2.16 1.23 2.58
N ASP A 147 -2.65 2.39 2.10
CA ASP A 147 -1.85 3.52 1.67
C ASP A 147 -2.54 4.84 2.08
N ASP A 148 -1.87 5.98 1.98
CA ASP A 148 -2.46 7.29 2.30
C ASP A 148 -3.39 7.83 1.21
N GLY A 149 -3.40 7.22 0.04
CA GLY A 149 -4.30 7.46 -1.07
C GLY A 149 -3.83 6.78 -2.35
N LEU A 150 -4.71 6.65 -3.30
CA LEU A 150 -4.37 6.14 -4.62
C LEU A 150 -4.32 7.29 -5.61
N ALA A 151 -3.21 7.51 -6.29
CA ALA A 151 -3.13 8.39 -7.45
C ALA A 151 -3.33 7.55 -8.74
N SER A 152 -2.27 7.15 -9.37
CA SER A 152 -2.33 6.27 -10.54
C SER A 152 -2.71 4.82 -10.22
N GLY A 153 -2.56 4.37 -8.97
CA GLY A 153 -2.81 3.00 -8.52
C GLY A 153 -1.76 1.97 -8.96
N PHE A 154 -0.70 2.37 -9.68
CA PHE A 154 0.27 1.41 -10.21
C PHE A 154 1.08 0.73 -9.09
N THR A 155 1.44 1.47 -8.04
CA THR A 155 2.04 0.93 -6.82
C THR A 155 1.14 -0.11 -6.16
N MET A 156 -0.13 0.21 -6.04
CA MET A 156 -1.12 -0.71 -5.48
C MET A 156 -1.28 -1.98 -6.32
N LEU A 157 -1.30 -1.88 -7.64
CA LEU A 157 -1.35 -3.05 -8.54
C LEU A 157 -0.14 -3.98 -8.36
N ALA A 158 1.06 -3.44 -8.15
CA ALA A 158 2.24 -4.25 -7.84
C ALA A 158 2.11 -4.97 -6.50
N ALA A 159 1.60 -4.29 -5.47
CA ALA A 159 1.33 -4.88 -4.16
C ALA A 159 0.26 -5.99 -4.25
N ILE A 160 -0.84 -5.76 -4.99
CA ILE A 160 -1.87 -6.77 -5.27
C ILE A 160 -1.27 -8.01 -5.92
N LYS A 161 -0.45 -7.82 -6.97
CA LYS A 161 0.22 -8.92 -7.68
C LYS A 161 1.09 -9.75 -6.73
N MET A 162 1.84 -9.10 -5.85
CA MET A 162 2.64 -9.76 -4.83
C MET A 162 1.78 -10.56 -3.87
N ILE A 163 0.77 -9.94 -3.26
CA ILE A 163 -0.08 -10.59 -2.24
C ILE A 163 -0.80 -11.82 -2.81
N LYS A 164 -1.31 -11.74 -4.05
CA LYS A 164 -1.99 -12.86 -4.73
C LYS A 164 -1.10 -14.10 -4.89
N LYS A 165 0.23 -13.98 -5.01
CA LYS A 165 1.18 -15.12 -5.04
C LYS A 165 1.03 -16.02 -3.82
N TYR A 166 0.76 -15.45 -2.67
CA TYR A 166 0.68 -16.12 -1.38
C TYR A 166 -0.74 -16.58 -1.00
N LYS A 167 -1.68 -16.57 -1.94
CA LYS A 167 -3.04 -17.11 -1.83
C LYS A 167 -3.80 -16.60 -0.58
N PRO A 168 -4.05 -15.30 -0.46
CA PRO A 168 -4.90 -14.78 0.62
C PRO A 168 -6.31 -15.34 0.51
N LYS A 169 -7.03 -15.46 1.63
CA LYS A 169 -8.45 -15.79 1.64
C LYS A 169 -9.30 -14.68 1.03
N LYS A 170 -8.93 -13.43 1.31
CA LYS A 170 -9.47 -12.21 0.72
C LYS A 170 -8.41 -11.12 0.67
N LEU A 171 -8.47 -10.32 -0.37
CA LEU A 171 -7.62 -9.14 -0.54
C LEU A 171 -8.49 -7.89 -0.57
N LEU A 172 -8.26 -6.99 0.38
CA LEU A 172 -9.06 -5.81 0.67
C LEU A 172 -8.17 -4.56 0.56
N ILE A 173 -8.54 -3.60 -0.26
CA ILE A 173 -7.84 -2.31 -0.31
C ILE A 173 -8.53 -1.34 0.64
N SER A 174 -7.74 -0.62 1.43
CA SER A 174 -8.22 0.37 2.37
C SER A 174 -7.39 1.65 2.25
N VAL A 175 -7.98 2.68 1.64
CA VAL A 175 -7.32 3.97 1.39
C VAL A 175 -8.27 5.12 1.69
N PRO A 176 -7.80 6.22 2.29
CA PRO A 176 -8.65 7.35 2.64
C PRO A 176 -9.23 8.08 1.44
N THR A 177 -8.50 8.10 0.32
CA THR A 177 -8.90 8.86 -0.88
C THR A 177 -8.37 8.24 -2.17
N ALA A 178 -9.15 8.33 -3.23
CA ALA A 178 -8.78 7.88 -4.58
C ALA A 178 -9.63 8.54 -5.66
N PRO A 179 -9.13 8.70 -6.90
CA PRO A 179 -9.96 9.09 -8.02
C PRO A 179 -10.77 7.88 -8.52
N LEU A 180 -11.99 8.15 -8.99
CA LEU A 180 -12.92 7.12 -9.44
C LEU A 180 -12.35 6.23 -10.56
N HIS A 181 -11.61 6.81 -11.50
CA HIS A 181 -11.02 6.05 -12.60
C HIS A 181 -9.96 5.04 -12.12
N THR A 182 -9.22 5.34 -11.04
CA THR A 182 -8.27 4.40 -10.43
C THR A 182 -9.00 3.29 -9.69
N ILE A 183 -10.06 3.59 -8.95
CA ILE A 183 -10.92 2.57 -8.33
C ILE A 183 -11.41 1.58 -9.38
N LYS A 184 -12.05 2.08 -10.47
CA LYS A 184 -12.56 1.25 -11.56
C LYS A 184 -11.49 0.38 -12.23
N ARG A 185 -10.24 0.86 -12.29
CA ARG A 185 -9.14 0.10 -12.88
C ARG A 185 -8.69 -1.08 -12.04
N ILE A 186 -8.77 -0.97 -10.70
CA ILE A 186 -8.25 -1.99 -9.77
C ILE A 186 -9.34 -2.84 -9.12
N GLU A 187 -10.62 -2.47 -9.22
CA GLU A 187 -11.72 -3.16 -8.52
C GLU A 187 -11.84 -4.65 -8.90
N TYR A 188 -11.51 -5.02 -10.15
CA TYR A 188 -11.54 -6.41 -10.61
C TYR A 188 -10.36 -7.25 -10.12
N GLU A 189 -9.36 -6.62 -9.51
CA GLU A 189 -8.16 -7.30 -9.00
C GLU A 189 -8.27 -7.70 -7.54
N VAL A 190 -9.33 -7.31 -6.83
CA VAL A 190 -9.45 -7.49 -5.38
C VAL A 190 -10.88 -7.84 -4.97
N ASP A 191 -11.06 -8.34 -3.75
CA ASP A 191 -12.39 -8.69 -3.25
C ASP A 191 -13.22 -7.46 -2.87
N SER A 192 -12.59 -6.42 -2.34
CA SER A 192 -13.27 -5.16 -1.98
C SER A 192 -12.30 -3.99 -1.91
N ILE A 193 -12.82 -2.79 -2.13
CA ILE A 193 -12.10 -1.52 -1.96
C ILE A 193 -12.90 -0.64 -1.01
N TYR A 194 -12.28 -0.24 0.10
CA TYR A 194 -12.83 0.70 1.06
C TYR A 194 -12.15 2.06 0.89
N CYS A 195 -12.89 3.02 0.38
CA CYS A 195 -12.40 4.38 0.12
C CYS A 195 -13.51 5.39 0.44
N PRO A 196 -13.47 6.05 1.61
CA PRO A 196 -14.50 7.04 2.00
C PRO A 196 -14.57 8.27 1.09
N ASN A 197 -13.43 8.68 0.51
CA ASN A 197 -13.34 9.87 -0.34
C ASN A 197 -12.98 9.50 -1.79
N VAL A 198 -13.95 8.94 -2.52
CA VAL A 198 -13.81 8.74 -3.97
C VAL A 198 -14.08 10.04 -4.71
N ARG A 199 -13.11 10.51 -5.51
CA ARG A 199 -13.16 11.77 -6.24
C ARG A 199 -13.38 11.53 -7.74
N ASN A 200 -14.39 12.18 -8.30
CA ASN A 200 -14.63 12.18 -9.74
C ASN A 200 -14.27 13.57 -10.30
N THR A 201 -12.98 13.85 -10.38
CA THR A 201 -12.42 15.13 -10.83
C THR A 201 -11.37 14.91 -11.90
N ALA A 202 -11.19 15.89 -12.81
CA ALA A 202 -10.15 15.84 -13.84
C ALA A 202 -8.74 15.87 -13.23
N TRP A 203 -8.57 16.61 -12.14
CA TRP A 203 -7.32 16.71 -11.41
C TRP A 203 -7.47 16.13 -10.02
N PHE A 204 -6.53 15.30 -9.62
CA PHE A 204 -6.52 14.64 -8.33
C PHE A 204 -5.09 14.60 -7.76
N ALA A 205 -4.96 15.04 -6.52
CA ALA A 205 -3.78 14.82 -5.70
C ALA A 205 -4.21 14.21 -4.35
N VAL A 206 -3.46 13.23 -3.86
CA VAL A 206 -3.68 12.64 -2.53
C VAL A 206 -3.62 13.71 -1.45
N ALA A 207 -2.72 14.69 -1.63
CA ALA A 207 -2.55 15.84 -0.74
C ALA A 207 -3.84 16.61 -0.46
N ASP A 208 -4.74 16.72 -1.44
CA ASP A 208 -5.99 17.48 -1.32
C ASP A 208 -6.95 16.91 -0.26
N ALA A 209 -6.76 15.66 0.12
CA ALA A 209 -7.55 15.01 1.16
C ALA A 209 -7.11 15.36 2.58
N TYR A 210 -5.95 16.00 2.75
CA TYR A 210 -5.35 16.32 4.05
C TYR A 210 -5.29 17.83 4.30
N GLN A 211 -5.46 18.23 5.57
CA GLN A 211 -5.33 19.64 5.98
C GLN A 211 -3.87 20.10 5.95
N TYR A 212 -2.98 19.22 6.42
CA TYR A 212 -1.54 19.46 6.48
C TYR A 212 -0.85 18.33 5.72
N TRP A 213 -0.37 18.63 4.52
CA TRP A 213 0.35 17.70 3.69
C TRP A 213 1.86 17.91 3.82
N TYR A 214 2.57 16.82 3.96
CA TYR A 214 4.03 16.74 3.86
C TYR A 214 4.44 15.33 3.44
N ASP A 215 5.62 15.19 2.87
CA ASP A 215 6.19 13.88 2.58
C ASP A 215 6.73 13.28 3.88
N VAL A 216 6.16 12.15 4.29
CA VAL A 216 6.54 11.47 5.53
C VAL A 216 8.00 11.01 5.41
N PRO A 217 8.93 11.55 6.25
CA PRO A 217 10.31 11.16 6.21
C PRO A 217 10.53 9.76 6.78
N GLU A 218 11.60 9.08 6.34
CA GLU A 218 11.93 7.72 6.81
C GLU A 218 12.16 7.65 8.33
N SER A 219 12.71 8.71 8.91
CA SER A 219 12.90 8.82 10.35
C SER A 219 11.58 8.75 11.14
N GLU A 220 10.54 9.44 10.65
CA GLU A 220 9.20 9.41 11.25
C GLU A 220 8.58 8.00 11.12
N VAL A 221 8.72 7.36 9.96
CA VAL A 221 8.29 5.97 9.78
C VAL A 221 8.92 5.06 10.83
N VAL A 222 10.25 5.14 11.02
CA VAL A 222 10.97 4.34 12.03
C VAL A 222 10.47 4.63 13.44
N GLU A 223 10.19 5.88 13.77
CA GLU A 223 9.65 6.24 15.08
C GLU A 223 8.25 5.64 15.31
N ILE A 224 7.37 5.72 14.31
CA ILE A 224 6.04 5.11 14.38
C ILE A 224 6.18 3.60 14.59
N LEU A 225 6.99 2.93 13.78
CA LEU A 225 7.18 1.48 13.86
C LEU A 225 7.74 1.04 15.22
N LYS A 226 8.69 1.79 15.79
CA LYS A 226 9.27 1.50 17.12
C LYS A 226 8.27 1.66 18.26
N LYS A 227 7.36 2.61 18.17
CA LYS A 227 6.35 2.91 19.20
C LYS A 227 5.06 2.09 19.04
N SER A 228 4.83 1.51 17.87
CA SER A 228 3.61 0.80 17.55
C SER A 228 3.46 -0.50 18.32
N LYS A 229 2.25 -0.69 18.87
CA LYS A 229 1.83 -1.98 19.43
C LYS A 229 1.25 -2.93 18.36
N PHE A 230 0.98 -2.42 17.17
CA PHE A 230 0.31 -3.13 16.08
C PHE A 230 1.28 -3.55 14.99
N TYR A 231 2.40 -2.86 14.86
CA TYR A 231 3.47 -3.28 13.96
C TYR A 231 4.08 -4.59 14.44
N ARG A 232 4.25 -5.53 13.50
CA ARG A 232 4.88 -6.80 13.80
C ARG A 232 6.39 -6.63 13.98
N ILE A 233 6.85 -6.64 15.22
CA ILE A 233 8.28 -6.77 15.53
C ILE A 233 8.63 -8.26 15.42
N ILE A 234 9.63 -8.58 14.60
CA ILE A 234 10.16 -9.94 14.44
C ILE A 234 11.27 -10.15 15.46
#